data_fbc6f85576e4a355d8b9040c09656b26
#
_entry.id   fbc6f85576e4a355d8b9040c09656b26
#
_cell.length_a   1.000
_cell.length_b   1.000
_cell.length_c   1.000
_cell.angle_alpha   90.00
_cell.angle_beta   90.00
_cell.angle_gamma   90.00
#
_symmetry.space_group_name_H-M   'P 1'
#
loop_
_entity.id
_entity.type
_entity.pdbx_description
1 polymer ?
#
loop_
_entity_poly.entity_id
_entity_poly.type
_entity_poly.pdbx_seq_one_letter_code
_entity_poly.pdbx_strand_id
1 'polypeptide(L)'
;MDTLLHIVQTINFYLSDYILVFLLVGTGLFFSIRTRFVQVRCFGEGMRRVFGNFSMRGGAQKGGLSSFQALTTAIAAQVGTGNIVGSCGAILVGGPGAIFWMWIIAFFGMATIYAEAVLAQETRVVHEDGSVSGGPVYYIKRAFNNGFGTFLAVFFAIAITLALGFIGCMVQSNSIGQTCSTAFGIPAWVIGIVVAILAAIIFLGGVNRVAAVTEKLVPIMAVLYLVGGLILLILRLPYLPETIGMIFKYAFFPNAIIGGGLGYALKTAISQGVKRGLFSNEAGMGSTPHAHAMAKVKHPHDQGVVAMVGVFIDTFVVLTMTALVVISTLYAGNGPLAHGAAEGINKADMAQLAFSSVFGSTGGSVFVAICLFFFAFSTILSWNFFGKLNVQYLFGKKANVVYSVLGVVFIFLGSCLSNDLVWELSDLFNQLMVIPNALALLALSALVVRAAKGSK
;
A
#
# COMPACT_ATOMS: atom_id res chain seq x y z
N MET A 1 4.60 18.57 21.07
CA MET A 1 4.34 17.42 20.19
C MET A 1 2.89 16.97 20.27
N ASP A 2 2.31 16.93 21.46
CA ASP A 2 0.92 16.47 21.69
C ASP A 2 -0.15 17.33 21.02
N THR A 3 0.04 18.65 20.97
CA THR A 3 -0.88 19.57 20.27
C THR A 3 -0.94 19.29 18.77
N LEU A 4 0.22 19.07 18.13
CA LEU A 4 0.29 18.75 16.70
C LEU A 4 -0.39 17.42 16.42
N LEU A 5 -0.10 16.39 17.21
CA LEU A 5 -0.72 15.07 17.10
C LEU A 5 -2.24 15.18 17.19
N HIS A 6 -2.76 15.92 18.18
CA HIS A 6 -4.20 16.12 18.36
C HIS A 6 -4.85 16.83 17.17
N ILE A 7 -4.21 17.87 16.62
CA ILE A 7 -4.71 18.58 15.43
C ILE A 7 -4.78 17.63 14.24
N VAL A 8 -3.71 16.87 13.98
CA VAL A 8 -3.65 15.92 12.86
C VAL A 8 -4.69 14.82 13.02
N GLN A 9 -4.85 14.26 14.21
CA GLN A 9 -5.88 13.27 14.51
C GLN A 9 -7.31 13.81 14.29
N THR A 10 -7.57 15.06 14.67
CA THR A 10 -8.88 15.69 14.45
C THR A 10 -9.17 15.85 12.94
N ILE A 11 -8.18 16.31 12.16
CA ILE A 11 -8.34 16.43 10.72
C ILE A 11 -8.54 15.06 10.08
N ASN A 12 -7.73 14.06 10.46
CA ASN A 12 -7.83 12.70 9.97
C ASN A 12 -9.20 12.07 10.27
N PHE A 13 -9.77 12.35 11.43
CA PHE A 13 -11.10 11.87 11.78
C PHE A 13 -12.15 12.31 10.74
N TYR A 14 -12.19 13.60 10.40
CA TYR A 14 -13.15 14.09 9.40
C TYR A 14 -12.82 13.61 7.98
N LEU A 15 -11.55 13.61 7.57
CA LEU A 15 -11.15 13.17 6.24
C LEU A 15 -11.38 11.67 6.05
N SER A 16 -10.93 10.83 7.00
CA SER A 16 -11.03 9.37 6.88
C SER A 16 -12.47 8.87 6.95
N ASP A 17 -13.19 9.31 8.00
CA ASP A 17 -14.47 8.69 8.34
C ASP A 17 -15.62 9.14 7.44
N TYR A 18 -15.51 10.34 6.84
CA TYR A 18 -16.60 10.92 6.05
C TYR A 18 -16.25 11.10 4.57
N ILE A 19 -15.06 11.64 4.26
CA ILE A 19 -14.72 11.95 2.86
C ILE A 19 -14.13 10.74 2.16
N LEU A 20 -13.11 10.14 2.76
CA LEU A 20 -12.32 9.07 2.15
C LEU A 20 -13.16 7.81 1.88
N VAL A 21 -13.95 7.38 2.87
CA VAL A 21 -14.81 6.19 2.74
C VAL A 21 -15.75 6.33 1.55
N PHE A 22 -16.48 7.46 1.48
CA PHE A 22 -17.42 7.69 0.39
C PHE A 22 -16.73 7.86 -0.96
N LEU A 23 -15.60 8.56 -1.00
CA LEU A 23 -14.89 8.83 -2.24
C LEU A 23 -14.28 7.54 -2.82
N LEU A 24 -13.64 6.72 -1.99
CA LEU A 24 -13.01 5.47 -2.45
C LEU A 24 -14.04 4.40 -2.82
N VAL A 25 -15.00 4.14 -1.93
CA VAL A 25 -16.06 3.16 -2.21
C VAL A 25 -16.90 3.62 -3.40
N GLY A 26 -17.25 4.91 -3.44
CA GLY A 26 -18.02 5.50 -4.54
C GLY A 26 -17.30 5.41 -5.88
N THR A 27 -16.02 5.78 -5.94
CA THR A 27 -15.19 5.67 -7.15
C THR A 27 -15.04 4.22 -7.60
N GLY A 28 -14.73 3.32 -6.66
CA GLY A 28 -14.57 1.90 -6.97
C GLY A 28 -15.87 1.24 -7.45
N LEU A 29 -16.99 1.55 -6.81
CA LEU A 29 -18.31 1.08 -7.24
C LEU A 29 -18.69 1.66 -8.62
N PHE A 30 -18.44 2.95 -8.83
CA PHE A 30 -18.67 3.61 -10.11
C PHE A 30 -17.91 2.91 -11.24
N PHE A 31 -16.61 2.69 -11.09
CA PHE A 31 -15.81 1.97 -12.10
C PHE A 31 -16.21 0.50 -12.24
N SER A 32 -16.55 -0.19 -11.15
CA SER A 32 -17.05 -1.56 -11.21
C SER A 32 -18.28 -1.65 -12.11
N ILE A 33 -19.25 -0.78 -11.93
CA ILE A 33 -20.49 -0.75 -12.74
C ILE A 33 -20.18 -0.31 -14.18
N ARG A 34 -19.46 0.77 -14.38
CA ARG A 34 -19.17 1.36 -15.70
C ARG A 34 -18.32 0.44 -16.58
N THR A 35 -17.43 -0.35 -16.00
CA THR A 35 -16.58 -1.32 -16.71
C THR A 35 -17.18 -2.72 -16.72
N ARG A 36 -18.43 -2.89 -16.23
CA ARG A 36 -19.12 -4.19 -16.12
C ARG A 36 -18.31 -5.19 -15.30
N PHE A 37 -17.89 -4.79 -14.10
CA PHE A 37 -17.09 -5.57 -13.18
C PHE A 37 -15.82 -6.13 -13.83
N VAL A 38 -14.99 -5.26 -14.37
CA VAL A 38 -13.69 -5.62 -15.01
C VAL A 38 -12.83 -6.48 -14.09
N GLN A 39 -12.86 -6.23 -12.79
CA GLN A 39 -12.12 -6.99 -11.78
C GLN A 39 -12.56 -8.46 -11.65
N VAL A 40 -13.76 -8.80 -12.10
CA VAL A 40 -14.24 -10.20 -12.19
C VAL A 40 -14.03 -10.72 -13.61
N ARG A 41 -14.53 -9.99 -14.60
CA ARG A 41 -14.57 -10.42 -16.00
C ARG A 41 -13.19 -10.61 -16.62
N CYS A 42 -12.24 -9.74 -16.29
CA CYS A 42 -10.88 -9.77 -16.84
C CYS A 42 -9.82 -10.27 -15.84
N PHE A 43 -10.24 -10.79 -14.67
CA PHE A 43 -9.31 -11.28 -13.65
C PHE A 43 -8.42 -12.43 -14.18
N GLY A 44 -9.02 -13.41 -14.85
CA GLY A 44 -8.28 -14.54 -15.44
C GLY A 44 -7.29 -14.11 -16.52
N GLU A 45 -7.61 -13.03 -17.28
CA GLU A 45 -6.67 -12.44 -18.22
C GLU A 45 -5.49 -11.80 -17.49
N GLY A 46 -5.75 -11.01 -16.44
CA GLY A 46 -4.71 -10.42 -15.59
C GLY A 46 -3.77 -11.48 -15.01
N MET A 47 -4.33 -12.52 -14.41
CA MET A 47 -3.54 -13.65 -13.86
C MET A 47 -2.65 -14.31 -14.93
N ARG A 48 -3.18 -14.56 -16.11
CA ARG A 48 -2.40 -15.13 -17.23
C ARG A 48 -1.28 -14.20 -17.70
N ARG A 49 -1.52 -12.87 -17.75
CA ARG A 49 -0.49 -11.90 -18.13
C ARG A 49 0.63 -11.79 -17.10
N VAL A 50 0.31 -11.90 -15.82
CA VAL A 50 1.29 -11.84 -14.72
C VAL A 50 2.11 -13.14 -14.64
N PHE A 51 1.45 -14.29 -14.63
CA PHE A 51 2.09 -15.58 -14.35
C PHE A 51 2.40 -16.40 -15.61
N GLY A 52 1.71 -16.19 -16.71
CA GLY A 52 1.92 -16.94 -17.96
C GLY A 52 3.19 -16.58 -18.71
N ASN A 53 3.73 -15.37 -18.49
CA ASN A 53 4.99 -14.89 -19.07
C ASN A 53 6.04 -14.62 -17.99
N PHE A 54 6.00 -15.36 -16.89
CA PHE A 54 6.92 -15.19 -15.78
C PHE A 54 8.34 -15.56 -16.24
N SER A 55 9.18 -14.53 -16.46
CA SER A 55 10.61 -14.69 -16.73
C SER A 55 11.39 -13.91 -15.69
N MET A 56 12.11 -14.61 -14.83
CA MET A 56 13.06 -14.00 -13.89
C MET A 56 14.27 -13.35 -14.59
N ARG A 57 14.37 -13.48 -15.90
CA ARG A 57 15.35 -12.79 -16.74
C ARG A 57 14.71 -11.56 -17.37
N GLY A 58 14.45 -10.53 -16.55
CA GLY A 58 14.00 -9.23 -17.02
C GLY A 58 15.02 -8.63 -17.98
N GLY A 59 14.67 -8.54 -19.26
CA GLY A 59 15.48 -7.82 -20.24
C GLY A 59 15.30 -6.31 -20.04
N ALA A 60 16.38 -5.59 -19.69
CA ALA A 60 16.38 -4.13 -19.73
C ALA A 60 15.97 -3.65 -21.13
N GLN A 61 14.79 -3.05 -21.26
CA GLN A 61 14.35 -2.48 -22.53
C GLN A 61 14.79 -1.02 -22.60
N LYS A 62 15.37 -0.61 -23.72
CA LYS A 62 15.71 0.81 -23.95
C LYS A 62 14.43 1.66 -23.82
N GLY A 63 14.41 2.60 -22.88
CA GLY A 63 13.40 3.64 -22.74
C GLY A 63 12.08 3.23 -22.10
N GLY A 64 12.08 2.46 -21.00
CA GLY A 64 10.90 2.11 -20.20
C GLY A 64 11.08 0.82 -19.43
N LEU A 65 10.04 0.41 -18.67
CA LEU A 65 10.01 -0.84 -17.91
C LEU A 65 9.24 -1.92 -18.67
N SER A 66 9.56 -3.19 -18.43
CA SER A 66 8.65 -4.28 -18.82
C SER A 66 7.35 -4.18 -17.99
N SER A 67 6.25 -4.78 -18.48
CA SER A 67 5.00 -4.83 -17.72
C SER A 67 5.20 -5.52 -16.35
N PHE A 68 6.06 -6.54 -16.28
CA PHE A 68 6.42 -7.22 -15.05
C PHE A 68 7.24 -6.33 -14.10
N GLN A 69 8.23 -5.58 -14.61
CA GLN A 69 8.99 -4.62 -13.79
C GLN A 69 8.12 -3.49 -13.24
N ALA A 70 7.19 -2.98 -14.05
CA ALA A 70 6.22 -1.98 -13.59
C ALA A 70 5.29 -2.56 -12.52
N LEU A 71 4.83 -3.80 -12.69
CA LEU A 71 4.02 -4.49 -11.69
C LEU A 71 4.81 -4.72 -10.39
N THR A 72 6.01 -5.25 -10.45
CA THR A 72 6.82 -5.50 -9.25
C THR A 72 7.21 -4.21 -8.53
N THR A 73 7.41 -3.11 -9.27
CA THR A 73 7.60 -1.79 -8.66
C THR A 73 6.33 -1.29 -7.98
N ALA A 74 5.14 -1.53 -8.56
CA ALA A 74 3.86 -1.22 -7.93
C ALA A 74 3.59 -2.11 -6.71
N ILE A 75 3.80 -3.43 -6.82
CA ILE A 75 3.65 -4.36 -5.68
C ILE A 75 4.66 -4.02 -4.56
N ALA A 76 5.88 -3.62 -4.88
CA ALA A 76 6.85 -3.17 -3.90
C ALA A 76 6.38 -1.93 -3.12
N ALA A 77 5.60 -1.05 -3.76
CA ALA A 77 4.96 0.07 -3.09
C ALA A 77 3.81 -0.41 -2.18
N GLN A 78 2.96 -1.30 -2.68
CA GLN A 78 1.78 -1.82 -2.00
C GLN A 78 2.15 -2.74 -0.83
N VAL A 79 2.96 -3.77 -1.07
CA VAL A 79 3.34 -4.77 -0.05
C VAL A 79 4.45 -4.23 0.85
N GLY A 80 4.05 -3.55 1.91
CA GLY A 80 4.92 -2.90 2.88
C GLY A 80 4.47 -3.11 4.32
N THR A 81 4.70 -2.11 5.16
CA THR A 81 4.22 -2.12 6.56
C THR A 81 2.69 -2.22 6.66
N GLY A 82 1.96 -1.79 5.63
CA GLY A 82 0.50 -1.87 5.55
C GLY A 82 -0.02 -3.28 5.75
N ASN A 83 0.63 -4.26 5.13
CA ASN A 83 0.21 -5.66 5.15
C ASN A 83 0.46 -6.35 6.50
N ILE A 84 1.44 -5.90 7.27
CA ILE A 84 1.80 -6.48 8.57
C ILE A 84 1.33 -5.57 9.69
N VAL A 85 1.98 -4.42 9.88
CA VAL A 85 1.68 -3.49 10.99
C VAL A 85 0.34 -2.78 10.80
N GLY A 86 0.01 -2.40 9.55
CA GLY A 86 -1.26 -1.74 9.22
C GLY A 86 -2.47 -2.64 9.47
N SER A 87 -2.41 -3.89 9.04
CA SER A 87 -3.47 -4.88 9.28
C SER A 87 -3.59 -5.23 10.77
N CYS A 88 -2.48 -5.36 11.50
CA CYS A 88 -2.48 -5.50 12.95
C CYS A 88 -3.17 -4.31 13.62
N GLY A 89 -2.88 -3.08 13.19
CA GLY A 89 -3.54 -1.88 13.70
C GLY A 89 -5.05 -1.85 13.40
N ALA A 90 -5.46 -2.29 12.21
CA ALA A 90 -6.87 -2.43 11.88
C ALA A 90 -7.59 -3.44 12.78
N ILE A 91 -6.97 -4.59 13.03
CA ILE A 91 -7.51 -5.63 13.91
C ILE A 91 -7.55 -5.13 15.37
N LEU A 92 -6.49 -4.46 15.84
CA LEU A 92 -6.40 -3.99 17.22
C LEU A 92 -7.48 -2.94 17.55
N VAL A 93 -7.72 -1.99 16.64
CA VAL A 93 -8.67 -0.89 16.85
C VAL A 93 -10.07 -1.23 16.34
N GLY A 94 -10.18 -1.87 15.19
CA GLY A 94 -11.44 -2.19 14.51
C GLY A 94 -11.96 -3.60 14.76
N GLY A 95 -11.23 -4.42 15.51
CA GLY A 95 -11.52 -5.84 15.71
C GLY A 95 -11.24 -6.69 14.45
N PRO A 96 -11.36 -8.03 14.56
CA PRO A 96 -11.18 -8.95 13.43
C PRO A 96 -12.04 -8.64 12.21
N GLY A 97 -13.22 -8.04 12.42
CA GLY A 97 -14.14 -7.63 11.35
C GLY A 97 -13.63 -6.52 10.43
N ALA A 98 -12.64 -5.74 10.85
CA ALA A 98 -12.00 -4.74 9.99
C ALA A 98 -11.39 -5.36 8.72
N ILE A 99 -10.96 -6.62 8.79
CA ILE A 99 -10.40 -7.36 7.65
C ILE A 99 -11.44 -7.57 6.55
N PHE A 100 -12.69 -7.87 6.91
CA PHE A 100 -13.78 -7.94 5.93
C PHE A 100 -13.93 -6.64 5.14
N TRP A 101 -13.88 -5.49 5.82
CA TRP A 101 -13.97 -4.19 5.18
C TRP A 101 -12.73 -3.85 4.35
N MET A 102 -11.54 -4.36 4.73
CA MET A 102 -10.34 -4.29 3.86
C MET A 102 -10.53 -5.09 2.57
N TRP A 103 -11.17 -6.26 2.61
CA TRP A 103 -11.50 -7.03 1.40
C TRP A 103 -12.50 -6.30 0.51
N ILE A 104 -13.52 -5.69 1.10
CA ILE A 104 -14.53 -4.93 0.34
C ILE A 104 -13.89 -3.75 -0.39
N ILE A 105 -13.05 -2.95 0.31
CA ILE A 105 -12.39 -1.81 -0.33
C ILE A 105 -11.38 -2.26 -1.39
N ALA A 106 -10.69 -3.38 -1.19
CA ALA A 106 -9.79 -3.95 -2.19
C ALA A 106 -10.53 -4.46 -3.43
N PHE A 107 -11.67 -5.12 -3.26
CA PHE A 107 -12.50 -5.58 -4.38
C PHE A 107 -12.93 -4.42 -5.28
N PHE A 108 -13.43 -3.34 -4.70
CA PHE A 108 -13.78 -2.13 -5.46
C PHE A 108 -12.52 -1.39 -5.93
N GLY A 109 -11.46 -1.40 -5.12
CA GLY A 109 -10.15 -0.84 -5.45
C GLY A 109 -9.51 -1.46 -6.70
N MET A 110 -9.75 -2.75 -6.97
CA MET A 110 -9.27 -3.38 -8.20
C MET A 110 -9.82 -2.70 -9.46
N ALA A 111 -11.08 -2.24 -9.45
CA ALA A 111 -11.64 -1.48 -10.58
C ALA A 111 -11.07 -0.05 -10.64
N THR A 112 -10.78 0.55 -9.48
CA THR A 112 -10.15 1.88 -9.41
C THR A 112 -8.72 1.84 -9.95
N ILE A 113 -7.90 0.89 -9.50
CA ILE A 113 -6.50 0.79 -9.94
C ILE A 113 -6.41 0.41 -11.43
N TYR A 114 -7.38 -0.36 -11.94
CA TYR A 114 -7.54 -0.58 -13.37
C TYR A 114 -7.68 0.76 -14.11
N ALA A 115 -8.57 1.63 -13.63
CA ALA A 115 -8.79 2.94 -14.22
C ALA A 115 -7.53 3.82 -14.13
N GLU A 116 -6.86 3.82 -13.00
CA GLU A 116 -5.60 4.53 -12.77
C GLU A 116 -4.52 4.09 -13.76
N ALA A 117 -4.30 2.79 -13.91
CA ALA A 117 -3.27 2.25 -14.79
C ALA A 117 -3.59 2.50 -16.28
N VAL A 118 -4.87 2.37 -16.67
CA VAL A 118 -5.32 2.72 -18.04
C VAL A 118 -5.05 4.18 -18.33
N LEU A 119 -5.46 5.11 -17.44
CA LEU A 119 -5.25 6.54 -17.67
C LEU A 119 -3.77 6.92 -17.63
N ALA A 120 -2.97 6.26 -16.78
CA ALA A 120 -1.53 6.47 -16.75
C ALA A 120 -0.87 6.10 -18.11
N GLN A 121 -1.32 5.03 -18.74
CA GLN A 121 -0.87 4.62 -20.07
C GLN A 121 -1.37 5.55 -21.20
N GLU A 122 -2.64 6.00 -21.12
CA GLU A 122 -3.27 6.89 -22.10
C GLU A 122 -2.68 8.30 -22.11
N THR A 123 -2.14 8.75 -20.99
CA THR A 123 -1.69 10.14 -20.81
C THR A 123 -0.18 10.29 -20.62
N ARG A 124 0.57 9.20 -20.66
CA ARG A 124 2.03 9.23 -20.56
C ARG A 124 2.66 10.00 -21.70
N VAL A 125 3.78 10.63 -21.41
CA VAL A 125 4.61 11.34 -22.39
C VAL A 125 5.89 10.54 -22.61
N VAL A 126 6.15 10.20 -23.87
CA VAL A 126 7.42 9.58 -24.28
C VAL A 126 8.29 10.69 -24.87
N HIS A 127 9.43 10.92 -24.24
CA HIS A 127 10.39 11.96 -24.66
C HIS A 127 11.29 11.46 -25.81
N GLU A 128 11.95 12.39 -26.50
CA GLU A 128 12.84 12.08 -27.62
C GLU A 128 14.01 11.16 -27.22
N ASP A 129 14.49 11.26 -25.97
CA ASP A 129 15.52 10.40 -25.40
C ASP A 129 15.00 8.98 -25.02
N GLY A 130 13.73 8.68 -25.31
CA GLY A 130 13.05 7.44 -24.99
C GLY A 130 12.61 7.33 -23.51
N SER A 131 12.91 8.32 -22.68
CA SER A 131 12.39 8.35 -21.30
C SER A 131 10.88 8.55 -21.27
N VAL A 132 10.21 8.00 -20.25
CA VAL A 132 8.78 8.11 -20.09
C VAL A 132 8.45 8.92 -18.84
N SER A 133 7.54 9.86 -18.97
CA SER A 133 6.92 10.60 -17.86
C SER A 133 5.43 10.30 -17.83
N GLY A 134 4.88 10.05 -16.65
CA GLY A 134 3.46 9.74 -16.50
C GLY A 134 3.04 9.70 -15.04
N GLY A 135 1.77 9.45 -14.82
CA GLY A 135 1.15 9.42 -13.49
C GLY A 135 0.04 10.46 -13.37
N PRO A 136 -0.52 10.65 -12.16
CA PRO A 136 -1.72 11.45 -11.97
C PRO A 136 -1.64 12.88 -12.46
N VAL A 137 -0.53 13.56 -12.30
CA VAL A 137 -0.38 14.95 -12.76
C VAL A 137 -0.71 15.12 -14.25
N TYR A 138 -0.42 14.10 -15.07
CA TYR A 138 -0.69 14.12 -16.50
C TYR A 138 -2.17 13.92 -16.82
N TYR A 139 -2.84 12.94 -16.21
CA TYR A 139 -4.27 12.75 -16.46
C TYR A 139 -5.13 13.78 -15.72
N ILE A 140 -4.70 14.36 -14.58
CA ILE A 140 -5.37 15.50 -13.95
C ILE A 140 -5.41 16.70 -14.92
N LYS A 141 -4.26 17.03 -15.53
CA LYS A 141 -4.19 18.10 -16.55
C LYS A 141 -4.98 17.78 -17.81
N ARG A 142 -5.08 16.49 -18.19
CA ARG A 142 -5.93 16.05 -19.30
C ARG A 142 -7.42 16.17 -18.96
N ALA A 143 -7.80 15.89 -17.72
CA ALA A 143 -9.18 15.98 -17.25
C ALA A 143 -9.66 17.44 -17.19
N PHE A 144 -8.80 18.34 -16.73
CA PHE A 144 -9.12 19.76 -16.52
C PHE A 144 -8.05 20.62 -17.23
N ASN A 145 -8.30 20.94 -18.49
CA ASN A 145 -7.35 21.71 -19.30
C ASN A 145 -7.49 23.22 -19.07
N ASN A 146 -7.34 23.66 -17.80
CA ASN A 146 -7.47 25.04 -17.37
C ASN A 146 -6.63 25.30 -16.10
N GLY A 147 -6.72 26.48 -15.52
CA GLY A 147 -6.03 26.85 -14.27
C GLY A 147 -6.34 25.95 -13.09
N PHE A 148 -7.59 25.46 -12.99
CA PHE A 148 -8.01 24.53 -11.95
C PHE A 148 -7.28 23.17 -12.07
N GLY A 149 -7.14 22.64 -13.28
CA GLY A 149 -6.36 21.41 -13.51
C GLY A 149 -4.89 21.56 -13.18
N THR A 150 -4.30 22.74 -13.45
CA THR A 150 -2.94 23.03 -13.05
C THR A 150 -2.79 23.08 -11.53
N PHE A 151 -3.73 23.75 -10.84
CA PHE A 151 -3.78 23.78 -9.38
C PHE A 151 -3.88 22.36 -8.78
N LEU A 152 -4.82 21.54 -9.26
CA LEU A 152 -4.98 20.17 -8.77
C LEU A 152 -3.75 19.29 -9.03
N ALA A 153 -3.09 19.44 -10.18
CA ALA A 153 -1.88 18.69 -10.51
C ALA A 153 -0.71 19.07 -9.60
N VAL A 154 -0.51 20.38 -9.35
CA VAL A 154 0.50 20.86 -8.41
C VAL A 154 0.20 20.42 -6.98
N PHE A 155 -1.06 20.55 -6.54
CA PHE A 155 -1.50 20.08 -5.23
C PHE A 155 -1.22 18.58 -5.05
N PHE A 156 -1.59 17.75 -6.04
CA PHE A 156 -1.30 16.32 -6.02
C PHE A 156 0.21 16.04 -5.94
N ALA A 157 1.01 16.73 -6.76
CA ALA A 157 2.46 16.54 -6.79
C ALA A 157 3.13 16.88 -5.45
N ILE A 158 2.66 17.94 -4.77
CA ILE A 158 3.12 18.29 -3.42
C ILE A 158 2.67 17.23 -2.42
N ALA A 159 1.38 16.87 -2.44
CA ALA A 159 0.81 15.90 -1.51
C ALA A 159 1.53 14.54 -1.58
N ILE A 160 1.75 13.97 -2.78
CA ILE A 160 2.45 12.69 -2.94
C ILE A 160 3.94 12.77 -2.54
N THR A 161 4.60 13.89 -2.80
CA THR A 161 5.99 14.09 -2.38
C THR A 161 6.10 14.05 -0.87
N LEU A 162 5.19 14.71 -0.14
CA LEU A 162 5.13 14.69 1.31
C LEU A 162 4.66 13.33 1.84
N ALA A 163 3.55 12.79 1.28
CA ALA A 163 2.93 11.56 1.72
C ALA A 163 3.86 10.34 1.59
N LEU A 164 4.40 10.12 0.41
CA LEU A 164 5.17 8.91 0.10
C LEU A 164 6.68 9.18 0.13
N GLY A 165 7.11 10.30 -0.48
CA GLY A 165 8.52 10.60 -0.63
C GLY A 165 9.25 10.85 0.69
N PHE A 166 8.58 11.43 1.67
CA PHE A 166 9.14 11.76 2.97
C PHE A 166 8.46 10.99 4.09
N ILE A 167 7.22 11.32 4.44
CA ILE A 167 6.55 10.81 5.65
C ILE A 167 6.25 9.31 5.52
N GLY A 168 5.84 8.84 4.36
CA GLY A 168 5.62 7.42 4.13
C GLY A 168 6.91 6.60 4.27
N CYS A 169 8.03 7.11 3.75
CA CYS A 169 9.35 6.48 3.98
C CYS A 169 9.73 6.46 5.47
N MET A 170 9.30 7.48 6.25
CA MET A 170 9.48 7.48 7.71
C MET A 170 8.67 6.36 8.38
N VAL A 171 7.41 6.12 7.98
CA VAL A 171 6.58 5.02 8.49
C VAL A 171 7.26 3.67 8.27
N GLN A 172 7.77 3.45 7.06
CA GLN A 172 8.45 2.21 6.71
C GLN A 172 9.71 2.02 7.56
N SER A 173 10.57 3.04 7.63
CA SER A 173 11.80 3.00 8.43
C SER A 173 11.54 2.86 9.93
N ASN A 174 10.50 3.54 10.46
CA ASN A 174 10.07 3.41 11.84
C ASN A 174 9.70 1.96 12.18
N SER A 175 8.88 1.34 11.33
CA SER A 175 8.43 -0.04 11.52
C SER A 175 9.59 -1.05 11.44
N ILE A 176 10.53 -0.86 10.51
CA ILE A 176 11.78 -1.66 10.45
C ILE A 176 12.57 -1.49 11.76
N GLY A 177 12.76 -0.25 12.19
CA GLY A 177 13.53 0.07 13.41
C GLY A 177 12.95 -0.60 14.64
N GLN A 178 11.62 -0.50 14.84
CA GLN A 178 10.94 -1.10 15.98
C GLN A 178 10.98 -2.62 15.97
N THR A 179 10.59 -3.25 14.86
CA THR A 179 10.58 -4.73 14.77
C THR A 179 11.98 -5.34 14.88
N CYS A 180 12.97 -4.72 14.26
CA CYS A 180 14.37 -5.18 14.41
C CYS A 180 14.90 -4.93 15.83
N SER A 181 14.52 -3.84 16.48
CA SER A 181 14.88 -3.58 17.87
C SER A 181 14.31 -4.66 18.80
N THR A 182 13.03 -5.00 18.63
CA THR A 182 12.39 -6.09 19.39
C THR A 182 13.04 -7.45 19.12
N ALA A 183 13.43 -7.75 17.88
CA ALA A 183 13.99 -9.04 17.50
C ALA A 183 15.47 -9.23 17.91
N PHE A 184 16.28 -8.18 17.79
CA PHE A 184 17.75 -8.25 17.91
C PHE A 184 18.31 -7.46 19.10
N GLY A 185 17.51 -6.68 19.82
CA GLY A 185 17.97 -5.79 20.89
C GLY A 185 18.81 -4.60 20.42
N ILE A 186 18.83 -4.31 19.11
CA ILE A 186 19.59 -3.21 18.54
C ILE A 186 18.74 -1.93 18.58
N PRO A 187 19.28 -0.78 19.05
CA PRO A 187 18.52 0.46 19.05
C PRO A 187 17.98 0.84 17.66
N ALA A 188 16.72 1.29 17.57
CA ALA A 188 16.05 1.58 16.30
C ALA A 188 16.79 2.62 15.43
N TRP A 189 17.47 3.61 16.05
CA TRP A 189 18.25 4.61 15.32
C TRP A 189 19.45 4.00 14.57
N VAL A 190 20.08 2.94 15.13
CA VAL A 190 21.19 2.22 14.46
C VAL A 190 20.65 1.51 13.21
N ILE A 191 19.51 0.85 13.34
CA ILE A 191 18.81 0.22 12.21
C ILE A 191 18.47 1.28 11.15
N GLY A 192 17.97 2.45 11.60
CA GLY A 192 17.66 3.59 10.72
C GLY A 192 18.84 4.07 9.89
N ILE A 193 20.06 4.11 10.47
CA ILE A 193 21.29 4.43 9.73
C ILE A 193 21.54 3.39 8.63
N VAL A 194 21.43 2.11 8.95
CA VAL A 194 21.64 1.03 7.98
C VAL A 194 20.64 1.12 6.82
N VAL A 195 19.36 1.30 7.14
CA VAL A 195 18.29 1.47 6.13
C VAL A 195 18.56 2.69 5.26
N ALA A 196 18.94 3.83 5.86
CA ALA A 196 19.23 5.07 5.15
C ALA A 196 20.43 4.91 4.18
N ILE A 197 21.50 4.26 4.60
CA ILE A 197 22.67 3.99 3.75
C ILE A 197 22.29 3.08 2.58
N LEU A 198 21.58 1.98 2.83
CA LEU A 198 21.14 1.06 1.78
C LEU A 198 20.23 1.77 0.76
N ALA A 199 19.29 2.58 1.24
CA ALA A 199 18.42 3.37 0.39
C ALA A 199 19.21 4.39 -0.45
N ALA A 200 20.17 5.11 0.13
CA ALA A 200 21.00 6.07 -0.56
C ALA A 200 21.78 5.44 -1.72
N ILE A 201 22.36 4.26 -1.52
CA ILE A 201 23.10 3.51 -2.56
C ILE A 201 22.18 3.20 -3.75
N ILE A 202 20.91 2.83 -3.50
CA ILE A 202 19.97 2.47 -4.57
C ILE A 202 19.42 3.71 -5.25
N PHE A 203 19.12 4.79 -4.51
CA PHE A 203 18.60 6.05 -5.07
C PHE A 203 19.57 6.71 -6.06
N LEU A 204 20.88 6.57 -5.84
CA LEU A 204 21.91 7.06 -6.75
C LEU A 204 21.87 6.37 -8.12
N GLY A 205 21.35 5.13 -8.20
CA GLY A 205 21.23 4.38 -9.45
C GLY A 205 19.99 4.69 -10.29
N GLY A 206 19.12 5.56 -9.81
CA GLY A 206 17.92 5.99 -10.52
C GLY A 206 16.84 4.91 -10.70
N VAL A 207 15.87 5.20 -11.57
CA VAL A 207 14.66 4.38 -11.82
C VAL A 207 14.98 2.94 -12.17
N ASN A 208 15.94 2.73 -13.06
CA ASN A 208 16.29 1.39 -13.56
C ASN A 208 16.87 0.51 -12.44
N ARG A 209 17.61 1.09 -11.49
CA ARG A 209 18.14 0.36 -10.34
C ARG A 209 17.02 0.01 -9.36
N VAL A 210 16.10 0.93 -9.08
CA VAL A 210 14.92 0.65 -8.26
C VAL A 210 14.13 -0.50 -8.85
N ALA A 211 13.77 -0.44 -10.13
CA ALA A 211 13.02 -1.50 -10.82
C ALA A 211 13.76 -2.85 -10.81
N ALA A 212 15.07 -2.86 -11.02
CA ALA A 212 15.88 -4.09 -11.02
C ALA A 212 15.96 -4.72 -9.61
N VAL A 213 15.97 -3.90 -8.56
CA VAL A 213 15.96 -4.40 -7.17
C VAL A 213 14.58 -4.94 -6.82
N THR A 214 13.51 -4.19 -7.09
CA THR A 214 12.13 -4.60 -6.77
C THR A 214 11.69 -5.85 -7.54
N GLU A 215 12.12 -6.00 -8.79
CA GLU A 215 11.83 -7.19 -9.61
C GLU A 215 12.31 -8.49 -8.96
N LYS A 216 13.44 -8.44 -8.25
CA LYS A 216 14.00 -9.60 -7.55
C LYS A 216 13.48 -9.72 -6.12
N LEU A 217 13.37 -8.59 -5.43
CA LEU A 217 13.02 -8.55 -4.01
C LEU A 217 11.58 -8.97 -3.77
N VAL A 218 10.64 -8.51 -4.61
CA VAL A 218 9.21 -8.76 -4.43
C VAL A 218 8.85 -10.26 -4.43
N PRO A 219 9.28 -11.08 -5.41
CA PRO A 219 9.00 -12.51 -5.35
C PRO A 219 9.63 -13.20 -4.14
N ILE A 220 10.86 -12.84 -3.78
CA ILE A 220 11.58 -13.45 -2.64
C ILE A 220 10.84 -13.14 -1.33
N MET A 221 10.51 -11.88 -1.08
CA MET A 221 9.83 -11.48 0.16
C MET A 221 8.42 -12.09 0.26
N ALA A 222 7.69 -12.16 -0.85
CA ALA A 222 6.35 -12.75 -0.88
C ALA A 222 6.41 -14.26 -0.57
N VAL A 223 7.30 -15.00 -1.22
CA VAL A 223 7.46 -16.44 -0.97
C VAL A 223 7.89 -16.71 0.46
N LEU A 224 8.88 -15.99 0.98
CA LEU A 224 9.35 -16.14 2.35
C LEU A 224 8.20 -15.96 3.36
N TYR A 225 7.44 -14.87 3.22
CA TYR A 225 6.35 -14.56 4.13
C TYR A 225 5.19 -15.55 4.02
N LEU A 226 4.78 -15.89 2.80
CA LEU A 226 3.66 -16.81 2.56
C LEU A 226 3.99 -18.24 3.03
N VAL A 227 5.22 -18.72 2.84
CA VAL A 227 5.64 -20.04 3.33
C VAL A 227 5.63 -20.06 4.86
N GLY A 228 6.20 -19.07 5.53
CA GLY A 228 6.19 -19.00 7.00
C GLY A 228 4.76 -18.88 7.57
N GLY A 229 3.94 -18.03 6.95
CA GLY A 229 2.52 -17.89 7.30
C GLY A 229 1.73 -19.19 7.10
N LEU A 230 1.94 -19.89 5.96
CA LEU A 230 1.28 -21.15 5.66
C LEU A 230 1.66 -22.25 6.66
N ILE A 231 2.94 -22.35 7.02
CA ILE A 231 3.39 -23.30 8.05
C ILE A 231 2.65 -23.04 9.36
N LEU A 232 2.57 -21.77 9.79
CA LEU A 232 1.86 -21.39 11.00
C LEU A 232 0.37 -21.73 10.91
N LEU A 233 -0.30 -21.43 9.79
CA LEU A 233 -1.73 -21.76 9.61
C LEU A 233 -2.00 -23.25 9.59
N ILE A 234 -1.10 -24.09 9.06
CA ILE A 234 -1.20 -25.54 9.15
C ILE A 234 -1.15 -25.99 10.61
N LEU A 235 -0.29 -25.44 11.43
CA LEU A 235 -0.19 -25.73 12.86
C LEU A 235 -1.41 -25.19 13.65
N ARG A 236 -2.06 -24.17 13.13
CA ARG A 236 -3.29 -23.57 13.71
C ARG A 236 -4.56 -23.98 12.99
N LEU A 237 -4.54 -25.04 12.17
CA LEU A 237 -5.67 -25.47 11.35
C LEU A 237 -6.99 -25.67 12.12
N PRO A 238 -7.02 -26.22 13.36
CA PRO A 238 -8.25 -26.34 14.13
C PRO A 238 -8.96 -25.01 14.45
N TYR A 239 -8.21 -23.91 14.49
CA TYR A 239 -8.74 -22.58 14.80
C TYR A 239 -9.14 -21.75 13.58
N LEU A 240 -8.89 -22.23 12.35
CA LEU A 240 -9.22 -21.49 11.13
C LEU A 240 -10.72 -21.29 10.93
N PRO A 241 -11.62 -22.28 11.19
CA PRO A 241 -13.05 -22.05 11.08
C PRO A 241 -13.54 -20.92 12.02
N GLU A 242 -13.06 -20.91 13.27
CA GLU A 242 -13.36 -19.85 14.25
C GLU A 242 -12.81 -18.49 13.77
N THR A 243 -11.56 -18.46 13.28
CA THR A 243 -10.91 -17.27 12.73
C THR A 243 -11.72 -16.64 11.60
N ILE A 244 -12.14 -17.44 10.63
CA ILE A 244 -12.97 -16.99 9.51
C ILE A 244 -14.33 -16.51 10.03
N GLY A 245 -14.94 -17.27 10.95
CA GLY A 245 -16.19 -16.88 11.60
C GLY A 245 -16.09 -15.54 12.32
N MET A 246 -14.96 -15.26 12.99
CA MET A 246 -14.71 -13.97 13.66
C MET A 246 -14.64 -12.80 12.66
N ILE A 247 -13.97 -12.98 11.51
CA ILE A 247 -13.88 -11.94 10.48
C ILE A 247 -15.28 -11.54 10.00
N PHE A 248 -16.14 -12.49 9.67
CA PHE A 248 -17.49 -12.20 9.19
C PHE A 248 -18.42 -11.71 10.31
N LYS A 249 -18.40 -12.35 11.48
CA LYS A 249 -19.27 -11.97 12.62
C LYS A 249 -18.97 -10.55 13.09
N TYR A 250 -17.69 -10.24 13.33
CA TYR A 250 -17.31 -8.94 13.86
C TYR A 250 -17.23 -7.83 12.80
N ALA A 251 -17.39 -8.16 11.51
CA ALA A 251 -17.61 -7.16 10.47
C ALA A 251 -18.92 -6.38 10.69
N PHE A 252 -19.93 -7.02 11.27
CA PHE A 252 -21.28 -6.45 11.47
C PHE A 252 -21.64 -6.27 12.94
N PHE A 253 -21.01 -7.02 13.84
CA PHE A 253 -21.26 -7.01 15.30
C PHE A 253 -19.94 -6.88 16.09
N PRO A 254 -19.14 -5.81 15.87
CA PRO A 254 -17.81 -5.70 16.48
C PRO A 254 -17.83 -5.28 17.96
N ASN A 255 -18.98 -4.84 18.50
CA ASN A 255 -19.13 -4.33 19.87
C ASN A 255 -18.71 -5.33 20.97
N ALA A 256 -18.73 -6.62 20.69
CA ALA A 256 -18.26 -7.65 21.62
C ALA A 256 -16.73 -7.60 21.86
N ILE A 257 -15.98 -7.05 20.92
CA ILE A 257 -14.51 -6.95 20.97
C ILE A 257 -14.04 -5.52 21.24
N ILE A 258 -14.65 -4.53 20.54
CA ILE A 258 -14.22 -3.12 20.65
C ILE A 258 -14.83 -2.45 21.88
N GLY A 259 -16.01 -2.93 22.32
CA GLY A 259 -16.81 -2.25 23.33
C GLY A 259 -17.63 -1.09 22.76
N GLY A 260 -18.39 -0.41 23.64
CA GLY A 260 -19.27 0.68 23.25
C GLY A 260 -20.55 0.24 22.54
N GLY A 261 -21.30 1.21 21.99
CA GLY A 261 -22.52 0.92 21.23
C GLY A 261 -22.23 0.34 19.86
N LEU A 262 -23.15 -0.51 19.35
CA LEU A 262 -22.98 -1.19 18.07
C LEU A 262 -22.67 -0.21 16.91
N GLY A 263 -23.33 0.94 16.87
CA GLY A 263 -23.11 1.93 15.80
C GLY A 263 -21.69 2.52 15.81
N TYR A 264 -21.16 2.81 16.98
CA TYR A 264 -19.78 3.30 17.12
C TYR A 264 -18.76 2.23 16.72
N ALA A 265 -18.93 1.02 17.23
CA ALA A 265 -18.02 -0.09 16.94
C ALA A 265 -18.03 -0.47 15.45
N LEU A 266 -19.22 -0.49 14.82
CA LEU A 266 -19.35 -0.75 13.38
C LEU A 266 -18.68 0.35 12.54
N LYS A 267 -18.90 1.63 12.89
CA LYS A 267 -18.21 2.75 12.23
C LYS A 267 -16.70 2.61 12.33
N THR A 268 -16.18 2.25 13.51
CA THR A 268 -14.74 2.06 13.75
C THR A 268 -14.19 0.92 12.91
N ALA A 269 -14.87 -0.24 12.85
CA ALA A 269 -14.44 -1.37 12.03
C ALA A 269 -14.38 -1.01 10.53
N ILE A 270 -15.39 -0.32 10.01
CA ILE A 270 -15.44 0.15 8.62
C ILE A 270 -14.32 1.16 8.35
N SER A 271 -14.19 2.20 9.18
CA SER A 271 -13.19 3.24 9.01
C SER A 271 -11.77 2.68 9.03
N GLN A 272 -11.44 1.82 9.99
CA GLN A 272 -10.14 1.16 10.06
C GLN A 272 -9.90 0.24 8.84
N GLY A 273 -10.90 -0.50 8.42
CA GLY A 273 -10.82 -1.34 7.23
C GLY A 273 -10.52 -0.54 5.97
N VAL A 274 -11.25 0.55 5.73
CA VAL A 274 -11.05 1.41 4.56
C VAL A 274 -9.70 2.13 4.62
N LYS A 275 -9.38 2.77 5.75
CA LYS A 275 -8.14 3.53 5.94
C LYS A 275 -6.89 2.65 5.78
N ARG A 276 -6.85 1.50 6.43
CA ARG A 276 -5.71 0.58 6.37
C ARG A 276 -5.68 -0.22 5.07
N GLY A 277 -6.83 -0.53 4.49
CA GLY A 277 -6.93 -1.12 3.16
C GLY A 277 -6.35 -0.21 2.09
N LEU A 278 -6.70 1.07 2.08
CA LEU A 278 -6.12 2.06 1.17
C LEU A 278 -4.61 2.18 1.35
N PHE A 279 -4.14 2.29 2.60
CA PHE A 279 -2.71 2.39 2.90
C PHE A 279 -1.93 1.17 2.38
N SER A 280 -2.52 -0.03 2.42
CA SER A 280 -1.89 -1.26 1.93
C SER A 280 -1.89 -1.32 0.40
N ASN A 281 -3.07 -1.34 -0.23
CA ASN A 281 -3.18 -1.63 -1.66
C ASN A 281 -3.06 -0.42 -2.59
N GLU A 282 -3.07 0.79 -2.04
CA GLU A 282 -2.89 2.08 -2.73
C GLU A 282 -3.91 2.40 -3.84
N ALA A 283 -4.97 1.59 -3.99
CA ALA A 283 -5.96 1.78 -5.05
C ALA A 283 -6.80 3.04 -4.83
N GLY A 284 -6.69 4.00 -5.73
CA GLY A 284 -7.33 5.31 -5.63
C GLY A 284 -6.45 6.41 -5.04
N MET A 285 -5.22 6.08 -4.58
CA MET A 285 -4.26 7.08 -4.11
C MET A 285 -3.56 7.83 -5.25
N GLY A 286 -3.46 7.23 -6.43
CA GLY A 286 -2.69 7.78 -7.54
C GLY A 286 -1.18 7.57 -7.42
N SER A 287 -0.71 6.67 -6.60
CA SER A 287 0.71 6.37 -6.39
C SER A 287 1.26 5.44 -7.45
N THR A 288 0.71 4.24 -7.57
CA THR A 288 1.14 3.19 -8.50
C THR A 288 1.02 3.54 -10.00
N PRO A 289 0.13 4.46 -10.44
CA PRO A 289 0.12 4.94 -11.82
C PRO A 289 1.47 5.42 -12.34
N HIS A 290 2.35 5.89 -11.47
CA HIS A 290 3.71 6.29 -11.85
C HIS A 290 4.53 5.10 -12.38
N ALA A 291 4.43 3.93 -11.77
CA ALA A 291 5.07 2.71 -12.26
C ALA A 291 4.36 2.19 -13.51
N HIS A 292 3.03 2.14 -13.50
CA HIS A 292 2.23 1.63 -14.61
C HIS A 292 2.37 2.46 -15.88
N ALA A 293 2.56 3.78 -15.80
CA ALA A 293 2.85 4.63 -16.95
C ALA A 293 4.12 4.24 -17.70
N MET A 294 5.12 3.72 -16.98
CA MET A 294 6.42 3.35 -17.56
C MET A 294 6.41 2.00 -18.28
N ALA A 295 5.36 1.19 -18.10
CA ALA A 295 5.25 -0.12 -18.72
C ALA A 295 5.12 -0.01 -20.25
N LYS A 296 5.89 -0.84 -20.97
CA LYS A 296 5.76 -1.00 -22.41
C LYS A 296 4.72 -2.07 -22.71
N VAL A 297 3.51 -1.64 -23.01
CA VAL A 297 2.39 -2.49 -23.42
C VAL A 297 1.79 -2.01 -24.72
N LYS A 298 1.11 -2.91 -25.45
CA LYS A 298 0.45 -2.59 -26.72
C LYS A 298 -0.83 -1.77 -26.51
N HIS A 299 -1.59 -2.12 -25.48
CA HIS A 299 -2.87 -1.47 -25.15
C HIS A 299 -2.90 -1.08 -23.68
N PRO A 300 -3.48 0.09 -23.31
CA PRO A 300 -3.64 0.52 -21.92
C PRO A 300 -4.38 -0.51 -21.05
N HIS A 301 -5.34 -1.23 -21.64
CA HIS A 301 -6.05 -2.35 -21.00
C HIS A 301 -5.09 -3.40 -20.44
N ASP A 302 -4.04 -3.73 -21.18
CA ASP A 302 -3.07 -4.76 -20.80
C ASP A 302 -2.42 -4.46 -19.45
N GLN A 303 -2.08 -3.18 -19.21
CA GLN A 303 -1.51 -2.75 -17.95
C GLN A 303 -2.58 -2.59 -16.85
N GLY A 304 -3.80 -2.22 -17.23
CA GLY A 304 -4.93 -2.13 -16.29
C GLY A 304 -5.24 -3.48 -15.64
N VAL A 305 -5.31 -4.57 -16.42
CA VAL A 305 -5.58 -5.91 -15.85
C VAL A 305 -4.43 -6.44 -15.01
N VAL A 306 -3.20 -6.07 -15.34
CA VAL A 306 -2.01 -6.39 -14.53
C VAL A 306 -2.04 -5.66 -13.19
N ALA A 307 -2.43 -4.39 -13.17
CA ALA A 307 -2.54 -3.59 -11.95
C ALA A 307 -3.59 -4.18 -10.96
N MET A 308 -4.72 -4.68 -11.47
CA MET A 308 -5.73 -5.36 -10.63
C MET A 308 -5.16 -6.56 -9.88
N VAL A 309 -4.30 -7.33 -10.52
CA VAL A 309 -3.64 -8.49 -9.89
C VAL A 309 -2.70 -8.03 -8.77
N GLY A 310 -2.07 -6.86 -8.89
CA GLY A 310 -1.28 -6.27 -7.81
C GLY A 310 -2.09 -6.08 -6.53
N VAL A 311 -3.26 -5.45 -6.61
CA VAL A 311 -4.18 -5.27 -5.47
C VAL A 311 -4.67 -6.61 -4.92
N PHE A 312 -4.94 -7.58 -5.79
CA PHE A 312 -5.34 -8.92 -5.36
C PHE A 312 -4.22 -9.59 -4.53
N ILE A 313 -2.99 -9.56 -5.03
CA ILE A 313 -1.83 -10.13 -4.32
C ILE A 313 -1.61 -9.42 -2.98
N ASP A 314 -1.66 -8.09 -2.97
CA ASP A 314 -1.49 -7.30 -1.76
C ASP A 314 -2.50 -7.68 -0.67
N THR A 315 -3.78 -7.55 -0.96
CA THR A 315 -4.82 -7.63 0.07
C THR A 315 -5.36 -9.04 0.26
N PHE A 316 -5.75 -9.73 -0.83
CA PHE A 316 -6.38 -11.06 -0.70
C PHE A 316 -5.38 -12.18 -0.41
N VAL A 317 -4.08 -11.97 -0.72
CA VAL A 317 -3.04 -12.97 -0.45
C VAL A 317 -2.21 -12.56 0.77
N VAL A 318 -1.43 -11.49 0.66
CA VAL A 318 -0.42 -11.14 1.69
C VAL A 318 -1.05 -10.62 2.97
N LEU A 319 -1.93 -9.62 2.87
CA LEU A 319 -2.60 -9.05 4.03
C LEU A 319 -3.52 -10.07 4.71
N THR A 320 -4.26 -10.87 3.93
CA THR A 320 -5.11 -11.93 4.46
C THR A 320 -4.29 -12.99 5.21
N MET A 321 -3.09 -13.33 4.73
CA MET A 321 -2.17 -14.20 5.46
C MET A 321 -1.87 -13.64 6.85
N THR A 322 -1.50 -12.36 6.96
CA THR A 322 -1.26 -11.71 8.26
C THR A 322 -2.50 -11.77 9.15
N ALA A 323 -3.67 -11.44 8.59
CA ALA A 323 -4.92 -11.44 9.34
C ALA A 323 -5.25 -12.81 9.91
N LEU A 324 -5.15 -13.85 9.10
CA LEU A 324 -5.41 -15.23 9.53
C LEU A 324 -4.42 -15.68 10.62
N VAL A 325 -3.13 -15.37 10.45
CA VAL A 325 -2.11 -15.66 11.45
C VAL A 325 -2.41 -14.96 12.77
N VAL A 326 -2.64 -13.65 12.74
CA VAL A 326 -2.88 -12.84 13.94
C VAL A 326 -4.18 -13.26 14.64
N ILE A 327 -5.27 -13.43 13.91
CA ILE A 327 -6.57 -13.75 14.51
C ILE A 327 -6.56 -15.19 15.05
N SER A 328 -5.98 -16.17 14.32
CA SER A 328 -5.94 -17.56 14.78
C SER A 328 -5.07 -17.77 16.02
N THR A 329 -4.11 -16.91 16.27
CA THR A 329 -3.17 -17.03 17.40
C THR A 329 -3.55 -16.15 18.59
N LEU A 330 -3.98 -14.91 18.33
CA LEU A 330 -4.19 -13.91 19.39
C LEU A 330 -5.67 -13.76 19.81
N TYR A 331 -6.62 -14.19 18.96
CA TYR A 331 -8.06 -14.07 19.25
C TYR A 331 -8.76 -15.42 19.39
N ALA A 332 -8.59 -16.33 18.41
CA ALA A 332 -9.26 -17.63 18.42
C ALA A 332 -8.71 -18.55 19.52
N GLY A 333 -9.56 -19.45 20.03
CA GLY A 333 -9.19 -20.41 21.07
C GLY A 333 -8.81 -19.74 22.39
N ASN A 334 -9.52 -18.68 22.81
CA ASN A 334 -9.21 -17.88 24.00
C ASN A 334 -7.79 -17.29 23.99
N GLY A 335 -7.36 -16.80 22.84
CA GLY A 335 -6.09 -16.07 22.72
C GLY A 335 -6.05 -14.80 23.58
N PRO A 336 -4.88 -14.20 23.79
CA PRO A 336 -4.69 -13.05 24.70
C PRO A 336 -5.55 -11.82 24.37
N LEU A 337 -6.09 -11.72 23.14
CA LEU A 337 -6.97 -10.63 22.72
C LEU A 337 -8.44 -11.07 22.53
N ALA A 338 -8.82 -12.27 22.94
CA ALA A 338 -10.16 -12.81 22.76
C ALA A 338 -11.27 -11.97 23.40
N HIS A 339 -10.95 -11.24 24.46
CA HIS A 339 -11.90 -10.44 25.25
C HIS A 339 -11.66 -8.92 25.12
N GLY A 340 -10.94 -8.49 24.11
CA GLY A 340 -10.60 -7.09 23.85
C GLY A 340 -9.10 -6.80 23.97
N ALA A 341 -8.74 -5.52 23.89
CA ALA A 341 -7.34 -5.10 23.92
C ALA A 341 -6.68 -5.46 25.26
N ALA A 342 -5.59 -6.22 25.23
CA ALA A 342 -4.74 -6.43 26.39
C ALA A 342 -3.82 -5.21 26.58
N GLU A 343 -3.62 -4.80 27.82
CA GLU A 343 -2.67 -3.73 28.15
C GLU A 343 -1.27 -4.08 27.64
N GLY A 344 -0.61 -3.11 27.01
CA GLY A 344 0.79 -3.23 26.55
C GLY A 344 0.99 -3.87 25.18
N ILE A 345 -0.04 -4.32 24.47
CA ILE A 345 0.09 -4.81 23.10
C ILE A 345 -0.11 -3.65 22.13
N ASN A 346 0.88 -3.38 21.30
CA ASN A 346 0.80 -2.38 20.23
C ASN A 346 0.80 -3.04 18.84
N LYS A 347 0.37 -2.29 17.83
CA LYS A 347 0.24 -2.77 16.44
C LYS A 347 1.57 -3.25 15.82
N ALA A 348 2.71 -2.70 16.26
CA ALA A 348 4.02 -3.05 15.73
C ALA A 348 4.47 -4.45 16.19
N ASP A 349 4.08 -4.84 17.41
CA ASP A 349 4.51 -6.10 18.02
C ASP A 349 3.54 -7.26 17.75
N MET A 350 2.28 -6.97 17.35
CA MET A 350 1.24 -8.01 17.19
C MET A 350 1.65 -9.15 16.26
N ALA A 351 2.24 -8.85 15.11
CA ALA A 351 2.68 -9.89 14.18
C ALA A 351 3.82 -10.72 14.79
N GLN A 352 4.77 -10.07 15.48
CA GLN A 352 5.86 -10.78 16.18
C GLN A 352 5.31 -11.69 17.28
N LEU A 353 4.35 -11.21 18.08
CA LEU A 353 3.67 -12.02 19.10
C LEU A 353 2.95 -13.22 18.48
N ALA A 354 2.22 -12.99 17.37
CA ALA A 354 1.50 -14.04 16.67
C ALA A 354 2.43 -15.15 16.16
N PHE A 355 3.51 -14.79 15.47
CA PHE A 355 4.48 -15.77 14.99
C PHE A 355 5.28 -16.41 16.13
N SER A 356 5.61 -15.66 17.18
CA SER A 356 6.33 -16.17 18.34
C SER A 356 5.54 -17.20 19.14
N SER A 357 4.22 -17.13 19.14
CA SER A 357 3.34 -18.11 19.81
C SER A 357 3.50 -19.53 19.24
N VAL A 358 3.99 -19.67 18.00
CA VAL A 358 4.16 -20.94 17.31
C VAL A 358 5.64 -21.28 17.05
N PHE A 359 6.43 -20.29 16.62
CA PHE A 359 7.86 -20.51 16.29
C PHE A 359 8.82 -20.24 17.45
N GLY A 360 8.28 -19.95 18.64
CA GLY A 360 9.05 -19.54 19.81
C GLY A 360 9.43 -18.06 19.77
N SER A 361 9.71 -17.47 20.94
CA SER A 361 9.87 -16.02 21.11
C SER A 361 10.91 -15.41 20.17
N THR A 362 12.09 -16.01 20.08
CA THR A 362 13.18 -15.53 19.21
C THR A 362 12.87 -15.84 17.74
N GLY A 363 12.44 -17.07 17.42
CA GLY A 363 12.21 -17.50 16.03
C GLY A 363 11.13 -16.67 15.34
N GLY A 364 9.98 -16.45 16.00
CA GLY A 364 8.88 -15.67 15.46
C GLY A 364 9.23 -14.19 15.31
N SER A 365 9.88 -13.58 16.32
CA SER A 365 10.29 -12.18 16.26
C SER A 365 11.30 -11.93 15.15
N VAL A 366 12.30 -12.79 14.99
CA VAL A 366 13.33 -12.68 13.93
C VAL A 366 12.69 -12.88 12.55
N PHE A 367 11.82 -13.88 12.39
CA PHE A 367 11.13 -14.12 11.12
C PHE A 367 10.35 -12.89 10.65
N VAL A 368 9.54 -12.31 11.53
CA VAL A 368 8.74 -11.11 11.18
C VAL A 368 9.64 -9.92 10.92
N ALA A 369 10.72 -9.71 11.69
CA ALA A 369 11.65 -8.62 11.47
C ALA A 369 12.32 -8.70 10.08
N ILE A 370 12.73 -9.89 9.65
CA ILE A 370 13.31 -10.11 8.31
C ILE A 370 12.26 -9.84 7.22
N CYS A 371 11.06 -10.41 7.35
CA CYS A 371 10.01 -10.21 6.37
C CYS A 371 9.60 -8.73 6.27
N LEU A 372 9.41 -8.06 7.41
CA LEU A 372 9.04 -6.65 7.44
C LEU A 372 10.17 -5.76 6.89
N PHE A 373 11.43 -6.10 7.16
CA PHE A 373 12.55 -5.39 6.54
C PHE A 373 12.44 -5.41 5.01
N PHE A 374 12.24 -6.56 4.40
CA PHE A 374 12.12 -6.65 2.95
C PHE A 374 10.87 -5.93 2.42
N PHE A 375 9.72 -6.08 3.07
CA PHE A 375 8.49 -5.41 2.69
C PHE A 375 8.62 -3.89 2.76
N ALA A 376 8.99 -3.38 3.92
CA ALA A 376 9.09 -1.95 4.14
C ALA A 376 10.24 -1.31 3.35
N PHE A 377 11.35 -2.01 3.17
CA PHE A 377 12.47 -1.50 2.39
C PHE A 377 12.12 -1.39 0.89
N SER A 378 11.44 -2.39 0.32
CA SER A 378 10.96 -2.31 -1.06
C SER A 378 9.98 -1.15 -1.26
N THR A 379 9.13 -0.89 -0.26
CA THR A 379 8.19 0.24 -0.28
C THR A 379 8.94 1.58 -0.22
N ILE A 380 9.96 1.73 0.62
CA ILE A 380 10.83 2.92 0.63
C ILE A 380 11.36 3.22 -0.76
N LEU A 381 11.84 2.20 -1.48
CA LEU A 381 12.40 2.37 -2.81
C LEU A 381 11.37 2.87 -3.83
N SER A 382 10.19 2.26 -3.84
CA SER A 382 9.12 2.60 -4.78
C SER A 382 8.48 3.95 -4.44
N TRP A 383 8.21 4.23 -3.17
CA TRP A 383 7.61 5.49 -2.75
C TRP A 383 8.54 6.68 -2.97
N ASN A 384 9.82 6.53 -2.66
CA ASN A 384 10.81 7.56 -3.00
C ASN A 384 10.86 7.83 -4.51
N PHE A 385 10.79 6.77 -5.32
CA PHE A 385 10.74 6.92 -6.77
C PHE A 385 9.50 7.69 -7.23
N PHE A 386 8.31 7.43 -6.68
CA PHE A 386 7.08 8.18 -7.01
C PHE A 386 7.19 9.65 -6.61
N GLY A 387 7.70 9.95 -5.42
CA GLY A 387 7.97 11.31 -4.98
C GLY A 387 8.96 12.04 -5.90
N LYS A 388 10.04 11.34 -6.32
CA LYS A 388 11.05 11.89 -7.23
C LYS A 388 10.48 12.34 -8.57
N LEU A 389 9.55 11.58 -9.15
CA LEU A 389 8.87 11.95 -10.39
C LEU A 389 8.04 13.22 -10.24
N ASN A 390 7.40 13.41 -9.10
CA ASN A 390 6.61 14.60 -8.80
C ASN A 390 7.48 15.82 -8.49
N VAL A 391 8.58 15.64 -7.78
CA VAL A 391 9.59 16.70 -7.58
C VAL A 391 10.18 17.14 -8.92
N GLN A 392 10.47 16.18 -9.80
CA GLN A 392 10.93 16.50 -11.16
C GLN A 392 9.89 17.26 -11.98
N TYR A 393 8.61 16.94 -11.81
CA TYR A 393 7.51 17.68 -12.44
C TYR A 393 7.41 19.11 -11.93
N LEU A 394 7.57 19.34 -10.62
CA LEU A 394 7.47 20.67 -9.99
C LEU A 394 8.68 21.56 -10.23
N PHE A 395 9.89 21.01 -10.11
CA PHE A 395 11.14 21.77 -10.02
C PHE A 395 12.21 21.36 -11.04
N GLY A 396 11.90 20.38 -11.91
CA GLY A 396 12.83 19.88 -12.93
C GLY A 396 13.85 18.86 -12.40
N LYS A 397 14.62 18.28 -13.32
CA LYS A 397 15.57 17.18 -13.04
C LYS A 397 16.65 17.51 -11.99
N LYS A 398 17.05 18.80 -11.89
CA LYS A 398 18.11 19.23 -10.93
C LYS A 398 17.69 19.07 -9.48
N ALA A 399 16.39 19.20 -9.17
CA ALA A 399 15.86 19.06 -7.81
C ALA A 399 15.94 17.62 -7.28
N ASN A 400 16.10 16.62 -8.16
CA ASN A 400 16.14 15.21 -7.78
C ASN A 400 17.27 14.88 -6.80
N VAL A 401 18.41 15.57 -6.87
CA VAL A 401 19.54 15.34 -5.96
C VAL A 401 19.18 15.79 -4.55
N VAL A 402 18.68 17.03 -4.43
CA VAL A 402 18.25 17.59 -3.14
C VAL A 402 17.15 16.73 -2.53
N TYR A 403 16.15 16.35 -3.32
CA TYR A 403 15.07 15.46 -2.88
C TYR A 403 15.61 14.11 -2.38
N SER A 404 16.55 13.47 -3.08
CA SER A 404 17.12 12.19 -2.67
C SER A 404 17.88 12.29 -1.35
N VAL A 405 18.65 13.37 -1.15
CA VAL A 405 19.35 13.62 0.12
C VAL A 405 18.35 13.83 1.26
N LEU A 406 17.34 14.67 1.06
CA LEU A 406 16.28 14.88 2.05
C LEU A 406 15.54 13.56 2.35
N GLY A 407 15.22 12.76 1.34
CA GLY A 407 14.58 11.45 1.51
C GLY A 407 15.39 10.52 2.44
N VAL A 408 16.71 10.47 2.27
CA VAL A 408 17.61 9.69 3.16
C VAL A 408 17.57 10.22 4.59
N VAL A 409 17.57 11.53 4.77
CA VAL A 409 17.45 12.14 6.11
C VAL A 409 16.12 11.79 6.76
N PHE A 410 15.01 11.87 6.02
CA PHE A 410 13.68 11.51 6.52
C PHE A 410 13.57 10.02 6.87
N ILE A 411 14.18 9.13 6.10
CA ILE A 411 14.26 7.69 6.42
C ILE A 411 14.93 7.50 7.79
N PHE A 412 16.06 8.17 8.05
CA PHE A 412 16.73 8.11 9.35
C PHE A 412 15.85 8.69 10.47
N LEU A 413 15.29 9.87 10.27
CA LEU A 413 14.42 10.53 11.27
C LEU A 413 13.20 9.66 11.62
N GLY A 414 12.66 8.91 10.67
CA GLY A 414 11.54 7.99 10.90
C GLY A 414 11.83 6.97 11.97
N SER A 415 13.04 6.42 12.02
CA SER A 415 13.45 5.46 13.04
C SER A 415 13.61 6.07 14.44
N CYS A 416 13.71 7.40 14.56
CA CYS A 416 13.89 8.11 15.81
C CYS A 416 12.59 8.68 16.41
N LEU A 417 11.50 8.75 15.62
CA LEU A 417 10.23 9.36 16.03
C LEU A 417 9.27 8.36 16.63
N SER A 418 8.24 8.87 17.32
CA SER A 418 7.15 8.05 17.83
C SER A 418 6.31 7.47 16.68
N ASN A 419 5.88 6.23 16.84
CA ASN A 419 5.06 5.51 15.87
C ASN A 419 3.77 6.27 15.52
N ASP A 420 3.04 6.76 16.53
CA ASP A 420 1.71 7.36 16.33
C ASP A 420 1.75 8.64 15.50
N LEU A 421 2.70 9.54 15.79
CA LEU A 421 2.83 10.78 15.02
C LEU A 421 3.15 10.51 13.54
N VAL A 422 4.07 9.58 13.28
CA VAL A 422 4.50 9.26 11.91
C VAL A 422 3.34 8.65 11.11
N TRP A 423 2.57 7.76 11.72
CA TRP A 423 1.40 7.16 11.08
C TRP A 423 0.28 8.18 10.83
N GLU A 424 -0.03 9.04 11.79
CA GLU A 424 -1.09 10.05 11.63
C GLU A 424 -0.76 11.08 10.56
N LEU A 425 0.50 11.53 10.47
CA LEU A 425 0.95 12.41 9.40
C LEU A 425 0.88 11.73 8.02
N SER A 426 1.27 10.45 7.95
CA SER A 426 1.17 9.68 6.70
C SER A 426 -0.27 9.54 6.26
N ASP A 427 -1.19 9.22 7.16
CA ASP A 427 -2.61 9.13 6.86
C ASP A 427 -3.16 10.45 6.32
N LEU A 428 -2.81 11.59 6.93
CA LEU A 428 -3.26 12.91 6.49
C LEU A 428 -2.88 13.18 5.02
N PHE A 429 -1.61 13.03 4.67
CA PHE A 429 -1.16 13.35 3.32
C PHE A 429 -1.62 12.32 2.28
N ASN A 430 -1.72 11.04 2.66
CA ASN A 430 -2.30 10.02 1.79
C ASN A 430 -3.76 10.35 1.43
N GLN A 431 -4.55 10.80 2.38
CA GLN A 431 -5.94 11.17 2.14
C GLN A 431 -6.08 12.39 1.22
N LEU A 432 -5.18 13.38 1.35
CA LEU A 432 -5.17 14.54 0.48
C LEU A 432 -4.88 14.20 -0.99
N MET A 433 -4.09 13.15 -1.26
CA MET A 433 -3.81 12.68 -2.62
C MET A 433 -5.04 12.11 -3.31
N VAL A 434 -5.92 11.44 -2.57
CA VAL A 434 -7.09 10.75 -3.12
C VAL A 434 -8.05 11.71 -3.81
N ILE A 435 -8.23 12.92 -3.28
CA ILE A 435 -9.23 13.88 -3.77
C ILE A 435 -8.95 14.29 -5.23
N PRO A 436 -7.80 14.87 -5.59
CA PRO A 436 -7.54 15.26 -6.98
C PRO A 436 -7.47 14.06 -7.92
N ASN A 437 -7.00 12.92 -7.43
CA ASN A 437 -6.96 11.68 -8.19
C ASN A 437 -8.36 11.20 -8.58
N ALA A 438 -9.25 11.05 -7.61
CA ALA A 438 -10.63 10.59 -7.84
C ALA A 438 -11.40 11.53 -8.79
N LEU A 439 -11.25 12.85 -8.63
CA LEU A 439 -11.88 13.82 -9.53
C LEU A 439 -11.44 13.61 -10.98
N ALA A 440 -10.16 13.42 -11.23
CA ALA A 440 -9.63 13.20 -12.58
C ALA A 440 -10.06 11.84 -13.15
N LEU A 441 -10.07 10.78 -12.33
CA LEU A 441 -10.54 9.45 -12.74
C LEU A 441 -12.01 9.52 -13.21
N LEU A 442 -12.87 10.14 -12.42
CA LEU A 442 -14.31 10.28 -12.75
C LEU A 442 -14.51 11.10 -14.02
N ALA A 443 -13.79 12.22 -14.18
CA ALA A 443 -13.86 13.08 -15.36
C ALA A 443 -13.43 12.34 -16.65
N LEU A 444 -12.41 11.47 -16.57
CA LEU A 444 -11.90 10.71 -17.71
C LEU A 444 -12.46 9.29 -17.82
N SER A 445 -13.56 8.99 -17.12
CA SER A 445 -14.14 7.64 -17.07
C SER A 445 -14.50 7.06 -18.45
N ALA A 446 -14.82 7.90 -19.43
CA ALA A 446 -15.12 7.47 -20.80
C ALA A 446 -13.92 6.77 -21.47
N LEU A 447 -12.68 7.23 -21.22
CA LEU A 447 -11.47 6.60 -21.74
C LEU A 447 -11.28 5.21 -21.12
N VAL A 448 -11.49 5.11 -19.81
CA VAL A 448 -11.39 3.82 -19.08
C VAL A 448 -12.41 2.80 -19.61
N VAL A 449 -13.67 3.24 -19.81
CA VAL A 449 -14.71 2.37 -20.35
C VAL A 449 -14.42 1.92 -21.79
N ARG A 450 -13.82 2.80 -22.61
CA ARG A 450 -13.39 2.45 -23.96
C ARG A 450 -12.32 1.37 -23.93
N ALA A 451 -11.28 1.53 -23.08
CA ALA A 451 -10.23 0.53 -22.92
C ALA A 451 -10.79 -0.82 -22.45
N ALA A 452 -11.74 -0.82 -21.51
CA ALA A 452 -12.37 -2.04 -20.99
C ALA A 452 -13.27 -2.76 -22.00
N LYS A 453 -13.76 -2.06 -23.04
CA LYS A 453 -14.58 -2.63 -24.13
C LYS A 453 -13.75 -3.14 -25.30
N GLY A 454 -12.59 -2.53 -25.57
CA GLY A 454 -11.71 -2.90 -26.68
C GLY A 454 -10.93 -4.21 -26.49
N SER A 455 -11.14 -4.89 -25.38
CA SER A 455 -10.54 -6.18 -25.02
C SER A 455 -11.26 -7.41 -25.64
N LYS A 456 -12.10 -7.21 -26.69
CA LYS A 456 -12.74 -8.30 -27.45
C LYS A 456 -12.03 -8.54 -28.76
#